data_933702ff057ab6e55b677d0aeff6cc05
#
_entry.id   933702ff057ab6e55b677d0aeff6cc05
#
_cell.length_a   1.000
_cell.length_b   1.000
_cell.length_c   1.000
_cell.angle_alpha   90.00
_cell.angle_beta   90.00
_cell.angle_gamma   90.00
#
_symmetry.space_group_name_H-M   'P 1'
#
loop_
_entity.id
_entity.type
_entity.pdbx_description
1 polymer ?
#
loop_
_entity_poly.entity_id
_entity_poly.type
_entity_poly.pdbx_seq_one_letter_code
_entity_poly.pdbx_strand_id
1 'polypeptide(L)'
;EDGCLVWYYFIIELVDGKLLYYGNNKAQMGGIGQEALEVPPSYQITVFKKDVKTPDWFKKAVMYQIFPDRFYRSGNNIPQKKHAVLHCDWNEPPMYYLDPDTKNVITYDYFGGNIQGIKEKLSYLKDLGISVIYFNPIFKSRANHHYDTADYHQVDPMFGTNEEFAE
;
A
#
# COMPACT_ATOMS: atom_id res chain seq x y z
N GLU A 1 11.43 -23.26 17.28
CA GLU A 1 11.05 -23.68 15.93
C GLU A 1 10.99 -22.45 15.03
N ASP A 2 11.54 -22.55 13.83
CA ASP A 2 11.50 -21.46 12.85
C ASP A 2 10.13 -21.37 12.21
N GLY A 3 9.72 -20.15 11.83
CA GLY A 3 8.47 -19.94 11.12
C GLY A 3 8.48 -20.63 9.75
N CYS A 4 7.33 -21.17 9.32
CA CYS A 4 7.21 -21.85 8.03
C CYS A 4 5.80 -21.72 7.46
N LEU A 5 5.63 -22.13 6.21
CA LEU A 5 4.34 -22.32 5.60
C LEU A 5 4.01 -23.81 5.56
N VAL A 6 2.84 -24.18 6.06
CA VAL A 6 2.31 -25.54 6.01
C VAL A 6 1.18 -25.57 5.00
N TRP A 7 1.25 -26.50 4.08
CA TRP A 7 0.25 -26.71 3.05
C TRP A 7 -0.44 -28.03 3.30
N TYR A 8 -1.77 -28.09 3.27
CA TYR A 8 -2.53 -29.28 3.57
C TYR A 8 -3.82 -29.38 2.77
N TYR A 9 -4.32 -30.60 2.64
CA TYR A 9 -5.64 -30.96 2.18
C TYR A 9 -6.08 -32.21 2.94
N PHE A 10 -7.34 -32.60 2.80
CA PHE A 10 -7.89 -33.78 3.46
C PHE A 10 -8.06 -34.91 2.45
N ILE A 11 -7.81 -36.14 2.91
CA ILE A 11 -8.14 -37.37 2.19
C ILE A 11 -9.19 -38.09 3.01
N ILE A 12 -10.32 -38.40 2.38
CA ILE A 12 -11.46 -39.07 2.99
C ILE A 12 -11.61 -40.43 2.33
N GLU A 13 -11.44 -41.51 3.09
CA GLU A 13 -11.71 -42.86 2.62
C GLU A 13 -13.19 -43.17 2.83
N LEU A 14 -13.88 -43.50 1.75
CA LEU A 14 -15.28 -43.86 1.77
C LEU A 14 -15.47 -45.32 2.14
N VAL A 15 -16.69 -45.72 2.56
CA VAL A 15 -17.02 -47.07 3.00
C VAL A 15 -16.77 -48.13 1.89
N ASP A 16 -16.85 -47.76 0.64
CA ASP A 16 -16.56 -48.59 -0.54
C ASP A 16 -15.03 -48.64 -0.90
N GLY A 17 -14.17 -48.04 -0.09
CA GLY A 17 -12.73 -47.98 -0.27
C GLY A 17 -12.25 -46.93 -1.28
N LYS A 18 -13.13 -46.14 -1.83
CA LYS A 18 -12.73 -45.01 -2.69
C LYS A 18 -12.20 -43.84 -1.87
N LEU A 19 -11.23 -43.11 -2.45
CA LEU A 19 -10.69 -41.91 -1.88
C LEU A 19 -11.38 -40.68 -2.48
N LEU A 20 -11.82 -39.79 -1.61
CA LEU A 20 -12.29 -38.46 -1.93
C LEU A 20 -11.33 -37.45 -1.32
N TYR A 21 -10.95 -36.47 -2.10
CA TYR A 21 -10.09 -35.38 -1.63
C TYR A 21 -10.95 -34.15 -1.32
N TYR A 22 -10.55 -33.38 -0.29
CA TYR A 22 -11.16 -32.11 0.02
C TYR A 22 -10.06 -31.09 0.28
N GLY A 23 -10.05 -30.00 -0.47
CA GLY A 23 -9.02 -28.96 -0.39
C GLY A 23 -9.55 -27.57 -0.71
N ASN A 24 -8.63 -26.67 -0.97
CA ASN A 24 -8.97 -25.31 -1.33
C ASN A 24 -9.77 -25.26 -2.64
N ASN A 25 -10.57 -24.23 -2.84
CA ASN A 25 -11.31 -24.02 -4.08
C ASN A 25 -10.37 -23.67 -5.24
N LYS A 26 -10.85 -23.76 -6.48
CA LYS A 26 -10.04 -23.49 -7.69
C LYS A 26 -9.48 -22.06 -7.73
N ALA A 27 -10.15 -21.10 -7.12
CA ALA A 27 -9.68 -19.71 -7.02
C ALA A 27 -8.59 -19.51 -5.96
N GLN A 28 -8.33 -20.53 -5.12
CA GLN A 28 -7.33 -20.52 -4.04
C GLN A 28 -7.52 -19.38 -3.02
N MET A 29 -8.76 -18.95 -2.84
CA MET A 29 -9.12 -17.85 -1.96
C MET A 29 -9.31 -18.27 -0.48
N GLY A 30 -9.12 -19.54 -0.16
CA GLY A 30 -9.43 -20.07 1.18
C GLY A 30 -10.94 -20.19 1.42
N GLY A 31 -11.36 -20.24 2.71
CA GLY A 31 -12.76 -20.39 3.10
C GLY A 31 -13.29 -21.80 2.84
N ILE A 32 -14.50 -21.90 2.30
CA ILE A 32 -15.13 -23.19 1.98
C ILE A 32 -14.38 -23.84 0.81
N GLY A 33 -13.91 -25.06 1.06
CA GLY A 33 -13.20 -25.87 0.06
C GLY A 33 -14.15 -26.54 -0.93
N GLN A 34 -13.56 -27.45 -1.69
CA GLN A 34 -14.31 -28.26 -2.65
C GLN A 34 -13.85 -29.70 -2.64
N GLU A 35 -14.74 -30.59 -2.98
CA GLU A 35 -14.43 -31.98 -3.24
C GLU A 35 -13.70 -32.15 -4.58
N ALA A 36 -12.82 -33.13 -4.65
CA ALA A 36 -12.07 -33.46 -5.85
C ALA A 36 -11.80 -34.98 -5.89
N LEU A 37 -11.69 -35.52 -7.11
CA LEU A 37 -11.28 -36.92 -7.33
C LEU A 37 -9.76 -37.07 -7.46
N GLU A 38 -9.07 -35.93 -7.59
CA GLU A 38 -7.62 -35.82 -7.67
C GLU A 38 -7.12 -34.84 -6.62
N VAL A 39 -5.80 -34.75 -6.41
CA VAL A 39 -5.18 -33.84 -5.44
C VAL A 39 -5.62 -32.39 -5.72
N PRO A 40 -6.36 -31.75 -4.80
CA PRO A 40 -6.85 -30.38 -4.97
C PRO A 40 -5.78 -29.36 -4.64
N PRO A 41 -6.00 -28.08 -4.92
CA PRO A 41 -5.20 -27.00 -4.35
C PRO A 41 -5.21 -27.10 -2.82
N SER A 42 -4.03 -26.88 -2.22
CA SER A 42 -3.88 -26.97 -0.76
C SER A 42 -4.39 -25.72 -0.05
N TYR A 43 -4.83 -25.88 1.19
CA TYR A 43 -4.91 -24.79 2.15
C TYR A 43 -3.52 -24.45 2.66
N GLN A 44 -3.34 -23.21 3.12
CA GLN A 44 -2.10 -22.74 3.73
C GLN A 44 -2.32 -22.35 5.18
N ILE A 45 -1.38 -22.77 6.04
CA ILE A 45 -1.24 -22.26 7.41
C ILE A 45 0.12 -21.58 7.51
N THR A 46 0.13 -20.33 7.98
CA THR A 46 1.36 -19.63 8.32
C THR A 46 1.72 -19.92 9.77
N VAL A 47 2.83 -20.59 9.98
CA VAL A 47 3.41 -20.81 11.32
C VAL A 47 4.44 -19.73 11.57
N PHE A 48 4.28 -18.97 12.63
CA PHE A 48 5.21 -17.91 13.03
C PHE A 48 5.84 -18.22 14.39
N LYS A 49 7.00 -17.63 14.66
CA LYS A 49 7.70 -17.84 15.92
C LYS A 49 6.85 -17.36 17.09
N LYS A 50 6.86 -18.07 18.21
CA LYS A 50 6.08 -17.79 19.41
C LYS A 50 6.39 -16.42 20.03
N ASP A 51 7.58 -15.90 19.80
CA ASP A 51 8.06 -14.61 20.32
C ASP A 51 7.71 -13.41 19.42
N VAL A 52 7.16 -13.65 18.22
CA VAL A 52 6.67 -12.58 17.36
C VAL A 52 5.46 -11.91 18.00
N LYS A 53 5.63 -10.65 18.37
CA LYS A 53 4.58 -9.84 19.00
C LYS A 53 4.39 -8.53 18.24
N THR A 54 3.13 -8.20 17.99
CA THR A 54 2.79 -6.85 17.57
C THR A 54 2.98 -5.90 18.75
N PRO A 55 3.68 -4.77 18.60
CA PRO A 55 3.83 -3.78 19.66
C PRO A 55 2.48 -3.31 20.19
N ASP A 56 2.36 -3.14 21.51
CA ASP A 56 1.08 -2.81 22.14
C ASP A 56 0.54 -1.45 21.71
N TRP A 57 1.43 -0.49 21.42
CA TRP A 57 1.04 0.81 20.87
C TRP A 57 0.37 0.67 19.50
N PHE A 58 0.82 -0.26 18.66
CA PHE A 58 0.26 -0.47 17.32
C PHE A 58 -1.09 -1.20 17.33
N LYS A 59 -1.31 -2.10 18.32
CA LYS A 59 -2.61 -2.81 18.47
C LYS A 59 -3.81 -1.90 18.67
N LYS A 60 -3.58 -0.71 19.24
CA LYS A 60 -4.61 0.30 19.51
C LYS A 60 -4.52 1.51 18.59
N ALA A 61 -3.64 1.46 17.60
CA ALA A 61 -3.39 2.58 16.72
C ALA A 61 -4.55 2.81 15.75
N VAL A 62 -4.86 4.07 15.52
CA VAL A 62 -5.66 4.50 14.38
C VAL A 62 -4.71 5.03 13.33
N MET A 63 -4.66 4.34 12.19
CA MET A 63 -3.76 4.68 11.08
C MET A 63 -4.49 5.55 10.06
N TYR A 64 -3.83 6.62 9.63
CA TYR A 64 -4.30 7.49 8.56
C TYR A 64 -3.32 7.44 7.38
N GLN A 65 -3.82 7.07 6.22
CA GLN A 65 -3.01 7.05 5.00
C GLN A 65 -3.01 8.42 4.34
N ILE A 66 -1.83 8.93 4.01
CA ILE A 66 -1.65 10.21 3.33
C ILE A 66 -1.07 9.99 1.93
N PHE A 67 -1.72 10.58 0.93
CA PHE A 67 -1.16 10.83 -0.39
C PHE A 67 -0.56 12.25 -0.38
N PRO A 68 0.76 12.43 -0.22
CA PRO A 68 1.36 13.73 0.12
C PRO A 68 0.99 14.84 -0.85
N ASP A 69 1.06 14.59 -2.14
CA ASP A 69 0.70 15.58 -3.17
C ASP A 69 -0.72 16.15 -3.02
N ARG A 70 -1.65 15.35 -2.47
CA ARG A 70 -3.09 15.64 -2.42
C ARG A 70 -3.60 15.95 -1.02
N PHE A 71 -2.72 16.11 -0.02
CA PHE A 71 -3.13 16.29 1.37
C PHE A 71 -3.19 17.77 1.77
N TYR A 72 -2.07 18.48 1.71
CA TYR A 72 -2.03 19.90 2.02
C TYR A 72 -0.75 20.54 1.46
N ARG A 73 -0.90 21.69 0.80
CA ARG A 73 0.20 22.47 0.25
C ARG A 73 0.56 23.60 1.19
N SER A 74 1.79 23.62 1.70
CA SER A 74 2.34 24.75 2.43
C SER A 74 3.29 25.54 1.54
N GLY A 75 3.17 26.87 1.60
CA GLY A 75 4.00 27.79 0.82
C GLY A 75 3.63 27.85 -0.66
N ASN A 76 4.32 28.74 -1.36
CA ASN A 76 4.10 29.00 -2.80
C ASN A 76 5.25 28.51 -3.69
N ASN A 77 6.34 28.04 -3.08
CA ASN A 77 7.50 27.56 -3.81
C ASN A 77 7.36 26.06 -4.07
N ILE A 78 6.86 25.73 -5.24
CA ILE A 78 6.73 24.33 -5.65
C ILE A 78 7.86 24.00 -6.60
N PRO A 79 8.69 23.00 -6.29
CA PRO A 79 9.78 22.59 -7.15
C PRO A 79 9.29 22.24 -8.55
N GLN A 80 10.06 22.58 -9.56
CA GLN A 80 9.78 22.21 -10.94
C GLN A 80 10.33 20.80 -11.20
N LYS A 81 9.47 19.91 -11.65
CA LYS A 81 9.84 18.56 -12.06
C LYS A 81 9.62 18.42 -13.55
N LYS A 82 10.61 17.84 -14.25
CA LYS A 82 10.51 17.62 -15.70
C LYS A 82 9.27 16.77 -16.01
N HIS A 83 8.47 17.26 -16.94
CA HIS A 83 7.20 16.66 -17.39
C HIS A 83 6.05 16.72 -16.37
N ALA A 84 6.23 17.29 -15.17
CA ALA A 84 5.14 17.50 -14.24
C ALA A 84 4.24 18.65 -14.70
N VAL A 85 2.95 18.46 -14.58
CA VAL A 85 1.94 19.50 -14.72
C VAL A 85 1.46 19.88 -13.32
N LEU A 86 1.65 21.14 -12.95
CA LEU A 86 1.25 21.64 -11.64
C LEU A 86 -0.11 22.31 -11.73
N HIS A 87 -1.05 21.89 -10.89
CA HIS A 87 -2.31 22.57 -10.70
C HIS A 87 -2.10 23.91 -9.96
N CYS A 88 -2.56 25.00 -10.56
CA CYS A 88 -2.50 26.32 -9.93
C CYS A 88 -3.55 26.47 -8.83
N ASP A 89 -4.75 25.96 -9.07
CA ASP A 89 -5.84 25.92 -8.10
C ASP A 89 -5.95 24.52 -7.46
N TRP A 90 -5.99 24.48 -6.13
CA TRP A 90 -6.17 23.25 -5.37
C TRP A 90 -7.50 22.53 -5.66
N ASN A 91 -8.51 23.26 -6.11
CA ASN A 91 -9.85 22.76 -6.39
C ASN A 91 -10.04 22.28 -7.84
N GLU A 92 -9.03 22.37 -8.68
CA GLU A 92 -9.09 21.82 -10.04
C GLU A 92 -9.31 20.30 -10.00
N PRO A 93 -10.03 19.72 -10.97
CA PRO A 93 -10.12 18.28 -11.09
C PRO A 93 -8.77 17.67 -11.50
N PRO A 94 -8.43 16.46 -11.03
CA PRO A 94 -7.27 15.74 -11.50
C PRO A 94 -7.30 15.51 -13.02
N MET A 95 -6.14 15.53 -13.65
CA MET A 95 -6.00 15.27 -15.08
C MET A 95 -5.92 13.78 -15.36
N TYR A 96 -6.80 13.29 -16.24
CA TYR A 96 -6.81 11.89 -16.68
C TYR A 96 -6.54 11.82 -18.20
N TYR A 97 -5.32 12.12 -18.60
CA TYR A 97 -4.90 11.94 -19.99
C TYR A 97 -4.43 10.51 -20.24
N LEU A 98 -4.76 10.01 -21.40
CA LEU A 98 -4.24 8.73 -21.87
C LEU A 98 -2.99 8.96 -22.72
N ASP A 99 -1.97 8.20 -22.44
CA ASP A 99 -0.81 8.08 -23.33
C ASP A 99 -1.30 7.59 -24.71
N PRO A 100 -0.96 8.28 -25.81
CA PRO A 100 -1.49 7.93 -27.13
C PRO A 100 -1.05 6.54 -27.63
N ASP A 101 0.08 6.05 -27.19
CA ASP A 101 0.65 4.78 -27.63
C ASP A 101 0.23 3.62 -26.71
N THR A 102 0.43 3.77 -25.40
CA THR A 102 0.18 2.70 -24.41
C THR A 102 -1.26 2.65 -23.92
N LYS A 103 -2.05 3.71 -24.12
CA LYS A 103 -3.42 3.90 -23.59
C LYS A 103 -3.48 3.90 -22.06
N ASN A 104 -2.36 3.96 -21.36
CA ASN A 104 -2.31 4.10 -19.92
C ASN A 104 -2.59 5.55 -19.49
N VAL A 105 -3.13 5.73 -18.29
CA VAL A 105 -3.31 7.06 -17.71
C VAL A 105 -1.94 7.67 -17.42
N ILE A 106 -1.75 8.91 -17.90
CA ILE A 106 -0.55 9.70 -17.58
C ILE A 106 -0.73 10.29 -16.17
N THR A 107 0.17 9.93 -15.27
CA THR A 107 0.11 10.29 -13.85
C THR A 107 1.19 11.33 -13.49
N TYR A 108 1.16 12.48 -14.18
CA TYR A 108 2.17 13.53 -14.03
C TYR A 108 1.60 14.87 -13.58
N ASP A 109 0.36 14.89 -13.14
CA ASP A 109 -0.27 16.07 -12.55
C ASP A 109 -0.02 16.12 -11.05
N TYR A 110 0.36 17.29 -10.55
CA TYR A 110 0.69 17.53 -9.15
C TYR A 110 -0.13 18.72 -8.61
N PHE A 111 -0.59 18.60 -7.37
CA PHE A 111 -1.24 19.67 -6.63
C PHE A 111 -0.27 20.39 -5.68
N GLY A 112 0.91 19.81 -5.48
CA GLY A 112 1.98 20.42 -4.71
C GLY A 112 1.84 20.27 -3.20
N GLY A 113 1.05 19.31 -2.72
CA GLY A 113 1.09 18.92 -1.31
C GLY A 113 2.51 18.48 -0.92
N ASN A 114 2.94 18.83 0.29
CA ASN A 114 4.33 18.66 0.70
C ASN A 114 4.47 18.28 2.19
N ILE A 115 5.69 17.91 2.60
CA ILE A 115 6.02 17.51 3.97
C ILE A 115 5.72 18.65 4.96
N GLN A 116 6.08 19.87 4.61
CA GLN A 116 5.78 21.02 5.45
C GLN A 116 4.27 21.19 5.68
N GLY A 117 3.46 20.99 4.65
CA GLY A 117 2.00 21.01 4.76
C GLY A 117 1.48 19.89 5.68
N ILE A 118 2.07 18.70 5.61
CA ILE A 118 1.73 17.60 6.52
C ILE A 118 2.09 17.97 7.96
N LYS A 119 3.27 18.56 8.20
CA LYS A 119 3.70 19.04 9.52
C LYS A 119 2.70 20.05 10.10
N GLU A 120 2.23 20.99 9.31
CA GLU A 120 1.22 21.98 9.72
C GLU A 120 -0.14 21.35 10.09
N LYS A 121 -0.43 20.16 9.58
CA LYS A 121 -1.66 19.41 9.86
C LYS A 121 -1.52 18.33 10.95
N LEU A 122 -0.36 18.19 11.59
CA LEU A 122 -0.17 17.18 12.64
C LEU A 122 -1.09 17.38 13.84
N SER A 123 -1.37 18.62 14.24
CA SER A 123 -2.33 18.92 15.33
C SER A 123 -3.74 18.46 14.94
N TYR A 124 -4.19 18.77 13.74
CA TYR A 124 -5.47 18.29 13.21
C TYR A 124 -5.57 16.75 13.24
N LEU A 125 -4.54 16.05 12.77
CA LEU A 125 -4.50 14.59 12.77
C LEU A 125 -4.54 14.03 14.20
N LYS A 126 -3.80 14.66 15.13
CA LYS A 126 -3.82 14.30 16.55
C LYS A 126 -5.19 14.49 17.17
N ASP A 127 -5.85 15.61 16.92
CA ASP A 127 -7.20 15.93 17.41
C ASP A 127 -8.25 14.95 16.86
N LEU A 128 -8.04 14.45 15.63
CA LEU A 128 -8.84 13.40 15.02
C LEU A 128 -8.61 12.01 15.66
N GLY A 129 -7.61 11.87 16.55
CA GLY A 129 -7.28 10.61 17.23
C GLY A 129 -6.32 9.71 16.45
N ILE A 130 -5.66 10.25 15.41
CA ILE A 130 -4.67 9.51 14.62
C ILE A 130 -3.39 9.33 15.43
N SER A 131 -2.86 8.12 15.47
CA SER A 131 -1.64 7.79 16.17
C SER A 131 -0.55 7.19 15.26
N VAL A 132 -0.90 6.84 14.03
CA VAL A 132 0.02 6.34 13.01
C VAL A 132 -0.29 7.00 11.67
N ILE A 133 0.73 7.53 11.01
CA ILE A 133 0.63 8.01 9.63
C ILE A 133 1.28 6.99 8.72
N TYR A 134 0.57 6.56 7.69
CA TYR A 134 1.10 5.77 6.59
C TYR A 134 1.19 6.65 5.35
N PHE A 135 2.39 6.85 4.83
CA PHE A 135 2.58 7.60 3.60
C PHE A 135 2.44 6.70 2.37
N ASN A 136 1.71 7.16 1.35
CA ASN A 136 2.02 6.73 0.00
C ASN A 136 3.50 7.02 -0.28
N PRO A 137 4.16 6.31 -1.21
CA PRO A 137 5.59 6.48 -1.42
C PRO A 137 5.99 7.96 -1.56
N ILE A 138 7.05 8.36 -0.84
CA ILE A 138 7.55 9.75 -0.80
C ILE A 138 8.89 9.93 -1.50
N PHE A 139 9.49 8.82 -1.93
CA PHE A 139 10.82 8.82 -2.52
C PHE A 139 10.81 9.27 -3.97
N LYS A 140 11.99 9.66 -4.46
CA LYS A 140 12.19 10.14 -5.82
C LYS A 140 11.60 9.19 -6.86
N SER A 141 10.71 9.71 -7.68
CA SER A 141 10.01 8.96 -8.71
C SER A 141 9.67 9.85 -9.92
N ARG A 142 9.07 9.28 -10.94
CA ARG A 142 8.58 10.05 -12.11
C ARG A 142 7.10 10.39 -11.96
N ALA A 143 6.28 9.44 -11.57
CA ALA A 143 4.84 9.61 -11.44
C ALA A 143 4.43 10.29 -10.13
N ASN A 144 3.24 10.89 -10.11
CA ASN A 144 2.69 11.55 -8.93
C ASN A 144 2.37 10.60 -7.76
N HIS A 145 2.09 9.33 -8.05
CA HIS A 145 1.82 8.31 -7.02
C HIS A 145 3.09 7.72 -6.38
N HIS A 146 4.26 7.91 -6.97
CA HIS A 146 5.58 7.49 -6.48
C HIS A 146 5.79 5.98 -6.29
N TYR A 147 4.88 5.11 -6.77
CA TYR A 147 5.09 3.65 -6.75
C TYR A 147 6.14 3.17 -7.76
N ASP A 148 6.55 4.03 -8.70
CA ASP A 148 7.68 3.85 -9.63
C ASP A 148 8.99 4.42 -9.05
N THR A 149 9.26 4.17 -7.77
CA THR A 149 10.42 4.70 -7.03
C THR A 149 11.73 4.44 -7.77
N ALA A 150 12.45 5.52 -8.05
CA ALA A 150 13.76 5.49 -8.71
C ALA A 150 14.93 5.50 -7.72
N ASP A 151 14.75 6.07 -6.51
CA ASP A 151 15.77 6.15 -5.49
C ASP A 151 15.12 6.18 -4.09
N TYR A 152 15.35 5.13 -3.31
CA TYR A 152 14.83 4.99 -1.94
C TYR A 152 15.63 5.77 -0.88
N HIS A 153 16.75 6.39 -1.25
CA HIS A 153 17.57 7.18 -0.34
C HIS A 153 17.24 8.68 -0.35
N GLN A 154 16.38 9.10 -1.27
CA GLN A 154 16.06 10.51 -1.47
C GLN A 154 14.55 10.73 -1.48
N VAL A 155 14.07 11.61 -0.59
CA VAL A 155 12.72 12.17 -0.67
C VAL A 155 12.56 12.91 -2.00
N ASP A 156 11.41 12.77 -2.65
CA ASP A 156 11.17 13.50 -3.90
C ASP A 156 11.17 15.00 -3.64
N PRO A 157 11.93 15.78 -4.42
CA PRO A 157 11.97 17.24 -4.26
C PRO A 157 10.62 17.93 -4.36
N MET A 158 9.62 17.29 -4.98
CA MET A 158 8.24 17.82 -4.99
C MET A 158 7.62 17.86 -3.60
N PHE A 159 8.07 16.99 -2.69
CA PHE A 159 7.54 16.91 -1.33
C PHE A 159 8.40 17.62 -0.28
N GLY A 160 9.70 17.76 -0.54
CA GLY A 160 10.64 18.37 0.41
C GLY A 160 12.01 17.69 0.38
N THR A 161 12.70 17.72 1.52
CA THR A 161 14.03 17.14 1.69
C THR A 161 14.04 16.00 2.70
N ASN A 162 15.16 15.25 2.75
CA ASN A 162 15.37 14.22 3.76
C ASN A 162 15.38 14.81 5.18
N GLU A 163 15.95 16.00 5.33
CA GLU A 163 16.06 16.73 6.60
C GLU A 163 14.68 17.15 7.09
N GLU A 164 13.83 17.72 6.22
CA GLU A 164 12.45 18.09 6.56
C GLU A 164 11.60 16.89 6.95
N PHE A 165 11.88 15.73 6.37
CA PHE A 165 11.19 14.49 6.72
C PHE A 165 11.68 13.90 8.05
N ALA A 166 12.93 14.15 8.42
CA ALA A 166 13.52 13.65 9.68
C ALA A 166 13.10 14.46 10.91
N GLU A 167 12.64 15.72 10.75
CA GLU A 167 12.14 16.57 11.83
C GLU A 167 10.78 16.06 12.39
#